data_585096443fedfb44f38558e54b2e3949
#
_entry.id   585096443fedfb44f38558e54b2e3949
#
_cell.length_a   1.000
_cell.length_b   1.000
_cell.length_c   1.000
_cell.angle_alpha   90.00
_cell.angle_beta   90.00
_cell.angle_gamma   90.00
#
_symmetry.space_group_name_H-M   'P 1'
#
loop_
_entity.id
_entity.type
_entity.pdbx_description
1 polymer ?
#
loop_
_entity_poly.entity_id
_entity_poly.type
_entity_poly.pdbx_seq_one_letter_code
_entity_poly.pdbx_strand_id
1 'polypeptide(L)'
;STLRYSLALGLMLVFGLGTTGCSNTGRGAAIGAGTGAVVGGVIGRATGSTARGAIIGAAVGGTAGAVIGRQMDKQAEELDDELENATVTPVPGEDGETAGIAIRFDNALLFDLGQATLRPGVQADLRDLSSSLRNYPDHDAVIVGHASTDGSTATNQSLSERRARAVEDFLVGQGVSAYRLEAYGRGESEPLAGIPGESPQNRRVEIAIYPSEQYRQNVQSQYN
;
A
#
# COMPACT_ATOMS: atom_id res chain seq x y z
N SER A 1 -14.60 -39.85 66.22
CA SER A 1 -15.77 -39.50 65.42
C SER A 1 -15.34 -38.76 64.17
N THR A 2 -15.52 -39.44 63.16
CA THR A 2 -15.11 -39.13 61.79
C THR A 2 -16.28 -38.51 61.04
N LEU A 3 -16.07 -37.40 60.35
CA LEU A 3 -17.04 -36.95 59.37
C LEU A 3 -16.33 -36.66 58.05
N ARG A 4 -16.68 -37.49 57.05
CA ARG A 4 -16.26 -37.37 55.65
C ARG A 4 -17.19 -36.42 54.93
N TYR A 5 -16.65 -35.42 54.26
CA TYR A 5 -17.38 -34.65 53.24
C TYR A 5 -16.65 -34.78 51.87
N SER A 6 -17.34 -35.45 50.99
CA SER A 6 -17.01 -35.49 49.52
C SER A 6 -17.42 -34.16 48.92
N LEU A 7 -16.52 -33.48 48.23
CA LEU A 7 -16.82 -32.32 47.41
C LEU A 7 -16.82 -32.77 45.93
N ALA A 8 -17.98 -32.72 45.34
CA ALA A 8 -18.18 -32.93 43.87
C ALA A 8 -17.74 -31.70 43.11
N LEU A 9 -16.82 -31.91 42.16
CA LEU A 9 -16.34 -30.88 41.26
C LEU A 9 -17.30 -30.72 40.08
N GLY A 10 -18.10 -29.65 40.08
CA GLY A 10 -19.00 -29.31 38.98
C GLY A 10 -18.24 -28.53 37.90
N LEU A 11 -18.07 -29.17 36.76
CA LEU A 11 -17.52 -28.55 35.53
C LEU A 11 -18.62 -27.74 34.84
N MET A 12 -18.60 -26.40 34.99
CA MET A 12 -19.48 -25.50 34.22
C MET A 12 -18.88 -25.22 32.86
N LEU A 13 -19.46 -25.81 31.81
CA LEU A 13 -19.20 -25.47 30.43
C LEU A 13 -20.00 -24.22 30.07
N VAL A 14 -19.35 -23.09 29.93
CA VAL A 14 -19.99 -21.87 29.43
C VAL A 14 -19.94 -21.88 27.91
N PHE A 15 -21.05 -22.20 27.29
CA PHE A 15 -21.28 -21.99 25.85
C PHE A 15 -21.56 -20.51 25.61
N GLY A 16 -20.56 -19.77 25.17
CA GLY A 16 -20.75 -18.40 24.67
C GLY A 16 -21.36 -18.40 23.27
N LEU A 17 -22.65 -18.06 23.15
CA LEU A 17 -23.24 -17.74 21.86
C LEU A 17 -22.63 -16.43 21.35
N GLY A 18 -21.75 -16.53 20.36
CA GLY A 18 -21.29 -15.40 19.59
C GLY A 18 -22.38 -14.87 18.68
N THR A 19 -22.87 -13.67 18.96
CA THR A 19 -23.77 -12.94 18.06
C THR A 19 -23.01 -12.57 16.79
N THR A 20 -23.38 -13.14 15.66
CA THR A 20 -22.91 -12.72 14.32
C THR A 20 -23.52 -11.37 13.97
N GLY A 21 -22.83 -10.31 14.30
CA GLY A 21 -23.08 -8.98 13.78
C GLY A 21 -22.59 -8.90 12.33
N CYS A 22 -23.50 -8.97 11.36
CA CYS A 22 -23.19 -8.68 9.97
C CYS A 22 -22.93 -7.18 9.82
N SER A 23 -21.66 -6.76 9.94
CA SER A 23 -21.24 -5.44 9.49
C SER A 23 -20.71 -5.55 8.07
N ASN A 24 -21.18 -4.66 7.17
CA ASN A 24 -20.78 -4.55 5.77
C ASN A 24 -19.28 -4.23 5.54
N THR A 25 -18.45 -4.39 6.55
CA THR A 25 -17.00 -4.21 6.50
C THR A 25 -16.25 -5.41 5.89
N GLY A 26 -16.94 -6.52 5.63
CA GLY A 26 -16.33 -7.79 5.18
C GLY A 26 -16.10 -7.93 3.67
N ARG A 27 -16.55 -6.99 2.83
CA ARG A 27 -16.41 -7.13 1.37
C ARG A 27 -15.07 -6.63 0.81
N GLY A 28 -14.30 -5.87 1.58
CA GLY A 28 -12.96 -5.45 1.20
C GLY A 28 -11.83 -6.41 1.60
N ALA A 29 -12.12 -7.37 2.47
CA ALA A 29 -11.09 -8.25 3.04
C ALA A 29 -10.99 -9.63 2.35
N ALA A 30 -11.85 -9.92 1.37
CA ALA A 30 -11.93 -11.25 0.74
C ALA A 30 -11.28 -11.33 -0.65
N ILE A 31 -10.69 -10.25 -1.15
CA ILE A 31 -10.00 -10.24 -2.45
C ILE A 31 -8.52 -10.07 -2.17
N GLY A 32 -7.81 -11.15 -2.00
CA GLY A 32 -6.35 -11.14 -1.91
C GLY A 32 -5.72 -12.04 -0.83
N ALA A 33 -6.18 -13.26 -0.71
CA ALA A 33 -5.41 -14.28 0.01
C ALA A 33 -4.19 -14.71 -0.84
N GLY A 34 -3.29 -13.79 -1.13
CA GLY A 34 -2.12 -14.08 -1.95
C GLY A 34 -1.19 -12.90 -2.18
N THR A 35 -1.55 -11.67 -1.80
CA THR A 35 -0.69 -10.51 -2.01
C THR A 35 -0.62 -9.65 -0.76
N GLY A 36 0.54 -9.07 -0.47
CA GLY A 36 0.77 -8.17 0.67
C GLY A 36 -0.23 -7.01 0.81
N ALA A 37 -0.97 -6.69 -0.27
CA ALA A 37 -2.02 -5.68 -0.32
C ALA A 37 -3.20 -5.92 0.64
N VAL A 38 -3.51 -7.17 0.99
CA VAL A 38 -4.59 -7.48 1.96
C VAL A 38 -4.20 -7.05 3.36
N VAL A 39 -2.95 -7.22 3.72
CA VAL A 39 -2.39 -6.73 4.97
C VAL A 39 -2.31 -5.21 4.93
N GLY A 40 -1.92 -4.63 3.78
CA GLY A 40 -1.86 -3.18 3.55
C GLY A 40 -3.20 -2.46 3.74
N GLY A 41 -4.32 -3.05 3.34
CA GLY A 41 -5.66 -2.46 3.53
C GLY A 41 -6.07 -2.33 5.00
N VAL A 42 -5.64 -3.23 5.87
CA VAL A 42 -5.91 -3.18 7.32
C VAL A 42 -4.92 -2.24 8.01
N ILE A 43 -3.64 -2.32 7.67
CA ILE A 43 -2.58 -1.48 8.24
C ILE A 43 -2.69 -0.04 7.70
N GLY A 44 -3.10 0.15 6.45
CA GLY A 44 -3.34 1.47 5.88
C GLY A 44 -4.34 2.31 6.67
N ARG A 45 -5.36 1.68 7.27
CA ARG A 45 -6.27 2.37 8.21
C ARG A 45 -5.58 2.81 9.49
N ALA A 46 -4.62 2.06 9.98
CA ALA A 46 -3.87 2.40 11.19
C ALA A 46 -2.80 3.47 10.92
N THR A 47 -2.24 3.53 9.71
CA THR A 47 -1.19 4.48 9.31
C THR A 47 -1.74 5.72 8.60
N GLY A 48 -3.05 5.74 8.26
CA GLY A 48 -3.69 6.81 7.50
C GLY A 48 -3.29 6.89 6.02
N SER A 49 -2.59 5.86 5.48
CA SER A 49 -2.20 5.77 4.08
C SER A 49 -2.17 4.32 3.61
N THR A 50 -2.93 4.01 2.56
CA THR A 50 -2.95 2.70 1.91
C THR A 50 -1.57 2.35 1.34
N ALA A 51 -0.89 3.31 0.72
CA ALA A 51 0.43 3.13 0.15
C ALA A 51 1.46 2.72 1.21
N ARG A 52 1.55 3.45 2.32
CA ARG A 52 2.44 3.09 3.44
C ARG A 52 2.06 1.77 4.10
N GLY A 53 0.77 1.48 4.20
CA GLY A 53 0.27 0.22 4.74
C GLY A 53 0.71 -0.99 3.92
N ALA A 54 0.78 -0.88 2.60
CA ALA A 54 1.29 -1.94 1.72
C ALA A 54 2.77 -2.22 1.99
N ILE A 55 3.60 -1.17 2.13
CA ILE A 55 5.03 -1.31 2.45
C ILE A 55 5.23 -1.97 3.82
N ILE A 56 4.56 -1.46 4.87
CA ILE A 56 4.69 -2.00 6.23
C ILE A 56 4.24 -3.46 6.29
N GLY A 57 3.17 -3.82 5.55
CA GLY A 57 2.69 -5.20 5.44
C GLY A 57 3.66 -6.14 4.72
N ALA A 58 4.58 -5.59 3.94
CA ALA A 58 5.62 -6.33 3.22
C ALA A 58 6.98 -6.35 3.96
N ALA A 59 7.12 -5.70 5.11
CA ALA A 59 8.35 -5.64 5.87
C ALA A 59 8.84 -7.04 6.31
N VAL A 60 10.14 -7.25 6.25
CA VAL A 60 10.81 -8.49 6.67
C VAL A 60 11.93 -8.11 7.62
N GLY A 61 12.00 -8.77 8.77
CA GLY A 61 13.04 -8.51 9.76
C GLY A 61 14.28 -9.40 9.63
N GLY A 62 15.30 -9.08 10.42
CA GLY A 62 16.51 -9.86 10.55
C GLY A 62 17.45 -9.79 9.33
N THR A 63 18.27 -10.83 9.12
CA THR A 63 19.27 -10.86 8.04
C THR A 63 18.63 -10.76 6.65
N ALA A 64 17.47 -11.38 6.47
CA ALA A 64 16.69 -11.27 5.24
C ALA A 64 16.22 -9.83 4.98
N GLY A 65 15.75 -9.13 6.03
CA GLY A 65 15.38 -7.71 5.96
C GLY A 65 16.53 -6.83 5.53
N ALA A 66 17.73 -7.04 6.09
CA ALA A 66 18.92 -6.27 5.72
C ALA A 66 19.36 -6.49 4.26
N VAL A 67 19.15 -7.68 3.68
CA VAL A 67 19.41 -7.93 2.25
C VAL A 67 18.42 -7.20 1.37
N ILE A 68 17.13 -7.31 1.70
CA ILE A 68 16.05 -6.64 0.98
C ILE A 68 16.17 -5.13 1.11
N GLY A 69 16.42 -4.64 2.33
CA GLY A 69 16.54 -3.20 2.62
C GLY A 69 17.60 -2.51 1.77
N ARG A 70 18.79 -3.09 1.66
CA ARG A 70 19.85 -2.54 0.78
C ARG A 70 19.45 -2.45 -0.69
N GLN A 71 18.64 -3.39 -1.18
CA GLN A 71 18.14 -3.34 -2.55
C GLN A 71 17.06 -2.26 -2.70
N MET A 72 16.20 -2.10 -1.68
CA MET A 72 15.22 -1.02 -1.63
C MET A 72 15.89 0.36 -1.54
N ASP A 73 16.94 0.51 -0.73
CA ASP A 73 17.71 1.76 -0.62
C ASP A 73 18.30 2.16 -1.96
N LYS A 74 18.95 1.21 -2.63
CA LYS A 74 19.54 1.45 -3.96
C LYS A 74 18.49 1.88 -4.97
N GLN A 75 17.34 1.21 -5.02
CA GLN A 75 16.26 1.58 -5.93
C GLN A 75 15.68 2.95 -5.57
N ALA A 76 15.56 3.28 -4.28
CA ALA A 76 15.08 4.58 -3.84
C ALA A 76 16.01 5.72 -4.26
N GLU A 77 17.34 5.53 -4.13
CA GLU A 77 18.35 6.49 -4.55
C GLU A 77 18.30 6.71 -6.08
N GLU A 78 18.25 5.62 -6.87
CA GLU A 78 18.11 5.70 -8.32
C GLU A 78 16.83 6.46 -8.73
N LEU A 79 15.69 6.18 -8.07
CA LEU A 79 14.44 6.86 -8.36
C LEU A 79 14.42 8.32 -7.93
N ASP A 80 15.07 8.68 -6.81
CA ASP A 80 15.18 10.08 -6.36
C ASP A 80 16.01 10.92 -7.33
N ASP A 81 17.03 10.30 -7.93
CA ASP A 81 17.86 10.94 -8.96
C ASP A 81 17.16 11.09 -10.33
N GLU A 82 16.27 10.14 -10.68
CA GLU A 82 15.64 10.08 -12.01
C GLU A 82 14.31 10.82 -12.08
N LEU A 83 13.53 10.89 -10.97
CA LEU A 83 12.19 11.46 -10.96
C LEU A 83 12.20 12.96 -10.61
N GLU A 84 12.04 13.83 -11.60
CA GLU A 84 12.08 15.29 -11.42
C GLU A 84 10.81 15.84 -10.75
N ASN A 85 9.65 15.21 -10.99
CA ASN A 85 8.33 15.72 -10.59
C ASN A 85 7.66 14.88 -9.49
N ALA A 86 8.43 14.08 -8.76
CA ALA A 86 7.94 13.27 -7.66
C ALA A 86 8.75 13.51 -6.37
N THR A 87 8.17 13.11 -5.25
CA THR A 87 8.89 12.99 -3.98
C THR A 87 9.10 11.52 -3.70
N VAL A 88 10.33 11.08 -3.64
CA VAL A 88 10.70 9.69 -3.29
C VAL A 88 11.09 9.64 -1.81
N THR A 89 10.55 8.67 -1.08
CA THR A 89 10.80 8.52 0.36
C THR A 89 10.98 7.06 0.71
N PRO A 90 12.18 6.61 1.12
CA PRO A 90 12.35 5.30 1.72
C PRO A 90 11.49 5.16 2.99
N VAL A 91 10.82 4.03 3.13
CA VAL A 91 9.94 3.75 4.29
C VAL A 91 10.59 2.64 5.12
N PRO A 92 11.01 2.94 6.37
CA PRO A 92 11.62 1.94 7.22
C PRO A 92 10.59 0.93 7.74
N GLY A 93 11.01 -0.32 7.90
CA GLY A 93 10.33 -1.37 8.66
C GLY A 93 10.54 -1.22 10.17
N GLU A 94 10.04 -2.18 10.93
CA GLU A 94 10.16 -2.18 12.41
C GLU A 94 11.62 -2.35 12.89
N ASP A 95 12.47 -3.00 12.10
CA ASP A 95 13.89 -3.20 12.38
C ASP A 95 14.79 -2.02 11.95
N GLY A 96 14.20 -0.99 11.33
CA GLY A 96 14.89 0.19 10.82
C GLY A 96 15.47 0.04 9.42
N GLU A 97 15.46 -1.16 8.82
CA GLU A 97 15.83 -1.38 7.43
C GLU A 97 14.71 -0.89 6.49
N THR A 98 15.05 -0.49 5.27
CA THR A 98 14.04 0.00 4.31
C THR A 98 13.13 -1.14 3.85
N ALA A 99 11.85 -1.04 4.21
CA ALA A 99 10.82 -2.02 3.85
C ALA A 99 10.21 -1.77 2.46
N GLY A 100 10.35 -0.57 1.94
CA GLY A 100 9.85 -0.17 0.63
C GLY A 100 10.02 1.31 0.35
N ILE A 101 9.47 1.77 -0.77
CA ILE A 101 9.63 3.12 -1.28
C ILE A 101 8.25 3.74 -1.49
N ALA A 102 8.02 4.91 -0.91
CA ALA A 102 6.83 5.72 -1.18
C ALA A 102 7.18 6.84 -2.16
N ILE A 103 6.48 6.89 -3.28
CA ILE A 103 6.61 7.93 -4.30
C ILE A 103 5.32 8.72 -4.34
N ARG A 104 5.41 10.05 -4.30
CA ARG A 104 4.26 10.93 -4.39
C ARG A 104 4.39 11.89 -5.55
N PHE A 105 3.36 11.89 -6.41
CA PHE A 105 3.17 12.87 -7.46
C PHE A 105 2.03 13.81 -7.10
N ASP A 106 2.25 15.11 -7.25
CA ASP A 106 1.15 16.08 -7.17
C ASP A 106 0.24 15.94 -8.39
N ASN A 107 -1.07 15.90 -8.13
CA ASN A 107 -2.04 15.64 -9.19
C ASN A 107 -2.03 16.67 -10.33
N ALA A 108 -1.70 17.93 -10.03
CA ALA A 108 -1.61 18.99 -11.04
C ALA A 108 -0.50 18.74 -12.07
N LEU A 109 0.51 17.94 -11.73
CA LEU A 109 1.57 17.52 -12.65
C LEU A 109 1.10 16.35 -13.53
N LEU A 110 0.30 15.45 -12.97
CA LEU A 110 -0.18 14.25 -13.65
C LEU A 110 -1.39 14.53 -14.58
N PHE A 111 -2.36 15.34 -14.12
CA PHE A 111 -3.67 15.48 -14.77
C PHE A 111 -4.17 16.93 -14.82
N ASP A 112 -4.96 17.24 -15.82
CA ASP A 112 -5.74 18.46 -15.82
C ASP A 112 -6.92 18.39 -14.84
N LEU A 113 -7.50 19.53 -14.49
CA LEU A 113 -8.60 19.63 -13.53
C LEU A 113 -9.78 18.75 -13.97
N GLY A 114 -10.24 17.88 -13.09
CA GLY A 114 -11.35 16.96 -13.34
C GLY A 114 -11.04 15.82 -14.32
N GLN A 115 -9.84 15.76 -14.89
CA GLN A 115 -9.44 14.74 -15.85
C GLN A 115 -8.65 13.61 -15.20
N ALA A 116 -8.60 12.48 -15.92
CA ALA A 116 -7.76 11.31 -15.61
C ALA A 116 -6.83 10.94 -16.79
N THR A 117 -6.69 11.83 -17.78
CA THR A 117 -5.74 11.67 -18.89
C THR A 117 -4.39 12.21 -18.46
N LEU A 118 -3.34 11.39 -18.55
CA LEU A 118 -1.98 11.77 -18.17
C LEU A 118 -1.46 12.91 -19.07
N ARG A 119 -0.89 13.92 -18.43
CA ARG A 119 -0.26 15.06 -19.14
C ARG A 119 1.07 14.60 -19.77
N PRO A 120 1.45 15.15 -20.94
CA PRO A 120 2.70 14.79 -21.59
C PRO A 120 3.95 15.02 -20.72
N GLY A 121 3.94 16.07 -19.89
CA GLY A 121 5.11 16.47 -19.08
C GLY A 121 5.54 15.42 -18.02
N VAL A 122 4.60 14.60 -17.51
CA VAL A 122 4.93 13.58 -16.50
C VAL A 122 5.30 12.23 -17.11
N GLN A 123 5.10 12.06 -18.42
CA GLN A 123 5.35 10.76 -19.05
C GLN A 123 6.84 10.36 -19.05
N ALA A 124 7.76 11.31 -18.92
CA ALA A 124 9.18 11.01 -18.73
C ALA A 124 9.39 10.28 -17.40
N ASP A 125 8.97 10.90 -16.28
CA ASP A 125 9.09 10.30 -14.95
C ASP A 125 8.41 8.92 -14.87
N LEU A 126 7.24 8.76 -15.49
CA LEU A 126 6.55 7.47 -15.52
C LEU A 126 7.27 6.42 -16.37
N ARG A 127 8.06 6.81 -17.40
CA ARG A 127 8.93 5.88 -18.13
C ARG A 127 10.12 5.47 -17.29
N ASP A 128 10.72 6.40 -16.55
CA ASP A 128 11.86 6.12 -15.66
C ASP A 128 11.41 5.20 -14.52
N LEU A 129 10.27 5.48 -13.90
CA LEU A 129 9.63 4.57 -12.95
C LEU A 129 9.37 3.18 -13.54
N SER A 130 8.87 3.10 -14.80
CA SER A 130 8.64 1.83 -15.48
C SER A 130 9.95 1.07 -15.72
N SER A 131 11.02 1.80 -16.04
CA SER A 131 12.35 1.22 -16.24
C SER A 131 12.91 0.66 -14.92
N SER A 132 12.81 1.42 -13.85
CA SER A 132 13.16 0.97 -12.51
C SER A 132 12.39 -0.31 -12.13
N LEU A 133 11.06 -0.33 -12.27
CA LEU A 133 10.25 -1.52 -11.97
C LEU A 133 10.62 -2.75 -12.82
N ARG A 134 11.08 -2.57 -14.06
CA ARG A 134 11.59 -3.67 -14.90
C ARG A 134 12.96 -4.14 -14.46
N ASN A 135 13.82 -3.23 -14.01
CA ASN A 135 15.17 -3.54 -13.51
C ASN A 135 15.13 -4.28 -12.16
N TYR A 136 14.05 -4.05 -11.37
CA TYR A 136 13.79 -4.71 -10.10
C TYR A 136 12.55 -5.63 -10.20
N PRO A 137 12.65 -6.79 -10.87
CA PRO A 137 11.50 -7.65 -11.17
C PRO A 137 10.87 -8.29 -9.92
N ASP A 138 11.59 -8.32 -8.81
CA ASP A 138 11.15 -8.90 -7.54
C ASP A 138 10.36 -7.91 -6.65
N HIS A 139 10.10 -6.70 -7.14
CA HIS A 139 9.32 -5.69 -6.42
C HIS A 139 7.95 -5.47 -7.06
N ASP A 140 6.93 -5.38 -6.23
CA ASP A 140 5.56 -5.05 -6.62
C ASP A 140 5.25 -3.59 -6.33
N ALA A 141 4.18 -3.04 -6.91
CA ALA A 141 3.76 -1.67 -6.65
C ALA A 141 2.24 -1.54 -6.47
N VAL A 142 1.86 -0.67 -5.52
CA VAL A 142 0.47 -0.22 -5.33
C VAL A 142 0.38 1.25 -5.70
N ILE A 143 -0.60 1.58 -6.54
CA ILE A 143 -0.87 2.94 -7.03
C ILE A 143 -2.16 3.44 -6.37
N VAL A 144 -2.09 4.55 -5.63
CA VAL A 144 -3.22 5.07 -4.87
C VAL A 144 -3.53 6.50 -5.30
N GLY A 145 -4.71 6.71 -5.87
CA GLY A 145 -5.22 8.04 -6.19
C GLY A 145 -5.99 8.66 -5.04
N HIS A 146 -5.79 9.95 -4.78
CA HIS A 146 -6.45 10.73 -3.75
C HIS A 146 -7.09 12.01 -4.32
N ALA A 147 -8.08 12.52 -3.60
CA ALA A 147 -8.76 13.79 -3.90
C ALA A 147 -8.78 14.67 -2.65
N SER A 148 -8.99 15.98 -2.84
CA SER A 148 -9.42 16.90 -1.79
C SER A 148 -10.93 16.72 -1.52
N THR A 149 -11.41 17.30 -0.42
CA THR A 149 -12.84 17.28 -0.08
C THR A 149 -13.72 18.18 -0.97
N ASP A 150 -13.14 18.78 -2.02
CA ASP A 150 -13.89 19.53 -3.01
C ASP A 150 -14.76 18.61 -3.86
N GLY A 151 -16.06 18.89 -3.93
CA GLY A 151 -17.01 18.09 -4.69
C GLY A 151 -17.71 17.01 -3.85
N SER A 152 -18.37 16.05 -4.51
CA SER A 152 -19.04 14.96 -3.80
C SER A 152 -18.07 13.79 -3.56
N THR A 153 -18.26 13.08 -2.44
CA THR A 153 -17.48 11.88 -2.10
C THR A 153 -17.52 10.83 -3.23
N ALA A 154 -18.69 10.62 -3.86
CA ALA A 154 -18.82 9.68 -4.96
C ALA A 154 -18.01 10.10 -6.20
N THR A 155 -18.01 11.40 -6.52
CA THR A 155 -17.21 11.96 -7.63
C THR A 155 -15.72 11.83 -7.34
N ASN A 156 -15.29 12.16 -6.12
CA ASN A 156 -13.90 12.08 -5.68
C ASN A 156 -13.40 10.62 -5.69
N GLN A 157 -14.22 9.68 -5.23
CA GLN A 157 -13.90 8.26 -5.28
C GLN A 157 -13.70 7.79 -6.72
N SER A 158 -14.67 8.02 -7.60
CA SER A 158 -14.59 7.61 -9.00
C SER A 158 -13.42 8.27 -9.75
N LEU A 159 -13.15 9.56 -9.51
CA LEU A 159 -12.05 10.27 -10.17
C LEU A 159 -10.69 9.74 -9.71
N SER A 160 -10.52 9.49 -8.42
CA SER A 160 -9.27 8.96 -7.86
C SER A 160 -8.98 7.53 -8.38
N GLU A 161 -10.01 6.68 -8.53
CA GLU A 161 -9.88 5.36 -9.14
C GLU A 161 -9.42 5.45 -10.60
N ARG A 162 -10.06 6.29 -11.41
CA ARG A 162 -9.67 6.45 -12.82
C ARG A 162 -8.24 6.96 -12.96
N ARG A 163 -7.78 7.83 -12.07
CA ARG A 163 -6.42 8.37 -12.06
C ARG A 163 -5.39 7.32 -11.71
N ALA A 164 -5.65 6.52 -10.67
CA ALA A 164 -4.76 5.41 -10.31
C ALA A 164 -4.63 4.41 -11.47
N ARG A 165 -5.76 4.04 -12.10
CA ARG A 165 -5.77 3.16 -13.27
C ARG A 165 -5.04 3.75 -14.48
N ALA A 166 -5.15 5.04 -14.73
CA ALA A 166 -4.43 5.67 -15.84
C ALA A 166 -2.91 5.59 -15.67
N VAL A 167 -2.40 5.66 -14.44
CA VAL A 167 -0.98 5.43 -14.14
C VAL A 167 -0.64 3.95 -14.32
N GLU A 168 -1.44 3.02 -13.78
CA GLU A 168 -1.27 1.58 -13.96
C GLU A 168 -1.21 1.19 -15.44
N ASP A 169 -2.19 1.62 -16.24
CA ASP A 169 -2.27 1.35 -17.67
C ASP A 169 -1.03 1.87 -18.41
N PHE A 170 -0.52 3.04 -18.02
CA PHE A 170 0.71 3.58 -18.58
C PHE A 170 1.91 2.69 -18.27
N LEU A 171 2.11 2.28 -17.00
CA LEU A 171 3.21 1.41 -16.58
C LEU A 171 3.14 0.06 -17.30
N VAL A 172 1.95 -0.54 -17.42
CA VAL A 172 1.73 -1.77 -18.19
C VAL A 172 2.09 -1.57 -19.65
N GLY A 173 1.66 -0.44 -20.24
CA GLY A 173 2.02 -0.07 -21.63
C GLY A 173 3.52 0.11 -21.86
N GLN A 174 4.29 0.41 -20.79
CA GLN A 174 5.76 0.48 -20.82
C GLN A 174 6.44 -0.88 -20.50
N GLY A 175 5.67 -1.96 -20.38
CA GLY A 175 6.19 -3.32 -20.22
C GLY A 175 6.36 -3.79 -18.77
N VAL A 176 5.80 -3.08 -17.78
CA VAL A 176 5.68 -3.61 -16.42
C VAL A 176 4.55 -4.64 -16.39
N SER A 177 4.79 -5.80 -15.75
CA SER A 177 3.77 -6.85 -15.65
C SER A 177 2.57 -6.39 -14.82
N ALA A 178 1.36 -6.52 -15.36
CA ALA A 178 0.12 -6.17 -14.66
C ALA A 178 -0.07 -6.93 -13.34
N TYR A 179 0.48 -8.15 -13.21
CA TYR A 179 0.41 -8.93 -11.96
C TYR A 179 1.20 -8.34 -10.79
N ARG A 180 2.08 -7.39 -11.08
CA ARG A 180 2.90 -6.69 -10.09
C ARG A 180 2.33 -5.33 -9.68
N LEU A 181 1.22 -4.93 -10.28
CA LEU A 181 0.62 -3.61 -10.10
C LEU A 181 -0.80 -3.75 -9.54
N GLU A 182 -1.15 -2.88 -8.61
CA GLU A 182 -2.51 -2.74 -8.09
C GLU A 182 -2.88 -1.26 -8.02
N ALA A 183 -4.08 -0.89 -8.51
CA ALA A 183 -4.54 0.48 -8.54
C ALA A 183 -5.80 0.68 -7.69
N TYR A 184 -5.76 1.66 -6.78
CA TYR A 184 -6.87 2.00 -5.89
C TYR A 184 -7.19 3.49 -5.91
N GLY A 185 -8.48 3.84 -5.87
CA GLY A 185 -8.93 5.18 -5.50
C GLY A 185 -9.30 5.22 -4.02
N ARG A 186 -8.90 6.28 -3.34
CA ARG A 186 -9.29 6.57 -1.94
C ARG A 186 -10.15 7.83 -1.81
N GLY A 187 -10.42 8.51 -2.93
CA GLY A 187 -11.16 9.76 -2.88
C GLY A 187 -10.56 10.70 -1.85
N GLU A 188 -11.39 11.22 -0.96
CA GLU A 188 -11.04 12.13 0.12
C GLU A 188 -10.81 11.44 1.47
N SER A 189 -10.84 10.09 1.53
CA SER A 189 -10.84 9.33 2.79
C SER A 189 -9.48 9.25 3.50
N GLU A 190 -8.39 9.58 2.81
CA GLU A 190 -7.02 9.55 3.34
C GLU A 190 -6.33 10.91 3.13
N PRO A 191 -6.71 11.97 3.86
CA PRO A 191 -6.03 13.26 3.78
C PRO A 191 -4.61 13.18 4.33
N LEU A 192 -3.73 14.05 3.86
CA LEU A 192 -2.38 14.20 4.44
C LEU A 192 -2.48 14.68 5.89
N ALA A 193 -1.68 14.08 6.77
CA ALA A 193 -1.66 14.43 8.18
C ALA A 193 -1.33 15.92 8.39
N GLY A 194 -2.17 16.63 9.16
CA GLY A 194 -2.00 18.06 9.44
C GLY A 194 -2.36 19.00 8.29
N ILE A 195 -2.88 18.47 7.17
CA ILE A 195 -3.32 19.26 6.02
C ILE A 195 -4.87 19.32 5.99
N PRO A 196 -5.49 20.50 5.84
CA PRO A 196 -6.94 20.60 5.69
C PRO A 196 -7.45 19.78 4.50
N GLY A 197 -8.64 19.18 4.64
CA GLY A 197 -9.20 18.25 3.65
C GLY A 197 -9.39 18.88 2.25
N GLU A 198 -9.74 20.17 2.20
CA GLU A 198 -9.93 20.95 0.97
C GLU A 198 -8.61 21.34 0.28
N SER A 199 -7.47 21.15 0.96
CA SER A 199 -6.18 21.56 0.40
C SER A 199 -5.87 20.85 -0.92
N PRO A 200 -5.36 21.58 -1.93
CA PRO A 200 -4.86 21.00 -3.18
C PRO A 200 -3.82 19.90 -2.99
N GLN A 201 -3.05 19.93 -1.89
CA GLN A 201 -2.03 18.92 -1.56
C GLN A 201 -2.63 17.53 -1.35
N ASN A 202 -3.92 17.44 -1.01
CA ASN A 202 -4.62 16.15 -0.90
C ASN A 202 -4.89 15.52 -2.28
N ARG A 203 -4.89 16.32 -3.35
CA ARG A 203 -5.00 15.82 -4.73
C ARG A 203 -3.64 15.32 -5.20
N ARG A 204 -3.41 14.02 -5.08
CA ARG A 204 -2.14 13.37 -5.35
C ARG A 204 -2.32 11.93 -5.84
N VAL A 205 -1.27 11.37 -6.40
CA VAL A 205 -1.12 9.93 -6.58
C VAL A 205 0.09 9.48 -5.78
N GLU A 206 -0.09 8.47 -4.97
CA GLU A 206 0.98 7.79 -4.24
C GLU A 206 1.25 6.44 -4.90
N ILE A 207 2.53 6.08 -5.05
CA ILE A 207 2.96 4.77 -5.51
C ILE A 207 3.85 4.18 -4.42
N ALA A 208 3.48 3.00 -3.94
CA ALA A 208 4.26 2.25 -2.97
C ALA A 208 4.94 1.08 -3.68
N ILE A 209 6.27 1.03 -3.66
CA ILE A 209 7.05 -0.10 -4.15
C ILE A 209 7.52 -0.91 -2.94
N TYR A 210 7.38 -2.23 -3.00
CA TYR A 210 7.74 -3.14 -1.92
C TYR A 210 8.17 -4.50 -2.47
N PRO A 211 8.94 -5.31 -1.70
CA PRO A 211 9.37 -6.63 -2.13
C PRO A 211 8.17 -7.56 -2.29
N SER A 212 8.10 -8.28 -3.41
CA SER A 212 7.05 -9.28 -3.65
C SER A 212 7.08 -10.39 -2.59
N GLU A 213 5.95 -11.04 -2.36
CA GLU A 213 5.88 -12.13 -1.39
C GLU A 213 6.83 -13.28 -1.75
N GLN A 214 6.91 -13.61 -3.02
CA GLN A 214 7.82 -14.66 -3.49
C GLN A 214 9.28 -14.30 -3.20
N TYR A 215 9.69 -13.07 -3.44
CA TYR A 215 11.05 -12.62 -3.14
C TYR A 215 11.35 -12.69 -1.65
N ARG A 216 10.45 -12.20 -0.80
CA ARG A 216 10.58 -12.26 0.66
C ARG A 216 10.76 -13.70 1.16
N GLN A 217 9.93 -14.64 0.68
CA GLN A 217 10.03 -16.06 1.03
C GLN A 217 11.35 -16.69 0.56
N ASN A 218 11.79 -16.36 -0.67
CA ASN A 218 13.06 -16.85 -1.21
C ASN A 218 14.24 -16.38 -0.36
N VAL A 219 14.30 -15.09 -0.04
CA VAL A 219 15.39 -14.54 0.79
C VAL A 219 15.34 -15.13 2.21
N GLN A 220 14.18 -15.18 2.84
CA GLN A 220 14.04 -15.79 4.18
C GLN A 220 14.51 -17.25 4.21
N SER A 221 14.20 -18.03 3.18
CA SER A 221 14.61 -19.44 3.12
C SER A 221 16.12 -19.65 2.98
N GLN A 222 16.85 -18.64 2.48
CA GLN A 222 18.31 -18.68 2.33
C GLN A 222 19.05 -18.34 3.63
N TYR A 223 18.40 -17.63 4.56
CA TYR A 223 19.03 -17.12 5.77
C TYR A 223 18.46 -17.72 7.08
N ASN A 224 17.52 -18.66 6.99
CA ASN A 224 17.03 -19.49 8.09
C ASN A 224 17.65 -20.90 8.04
#